data_eee8d3e5db5b5882a91b71328c999b51
#
_entry.id   eee8d3e5db5b5882a91b71328c999b51
#
_cell.length_a   1.000
_cell.length_b   1.000
_cell.length_c   1.000
_cell.angle_alpha   90.00
_cell.angle_beta   90.00
_cell.angle_gamma   90.00
#
_symmetry.space_group_name_H-M   'P 1'
#
loop_
_entity.id
_entity.type
_entity.pdbx_description
1 polymer ?
#
loop_
_entity_poly.entity_id
_entity_poly.type
_entity_poly.pdbx_seq_one_letter_code
_entity_poly.pdbx_strand_id
1 'polypeptide(L)'
;MLYSPPDGARRAAFHQGEGYDAYRWMGAHKTTLDGQAWQFTVWAPNALRVCVTGEFCSWRYEDYPMQKQYDGTWELRLPAALFDAKAQGRTDPDAQQKLRAYKYAILCADGQWHLRADPYAFGSELRPANASLLTDIGGYAWQDADWMARRAQGDPVHEPVNIYEMHLGSWRRHKDGSFYTYEETAAELVPYLKDMGYTHVEFLPVMEHPLDMSWGYQVSGFFAPTARYGTAFGLMRLIDALHQAGVGVILDWVPAHFPRDEIGLRRFDGTPCYEHQDPRRSDMAQWGTVLFDFGRGEACSFLMASACYWLEWFHADGLRCDAVSAILYHDFCREPGQWVPNIHGGNENLEGAAFLKRLNTTVYGRYPGVMMIAEESTAYPRVTHPVHAGGLGFGFKWNMGWMNDMLSYIKLDPVYRKYHHDKLTFSLMYAFSENYILPFSHDEVVHGKHSMLDKNPGDLWQKFAGLRMLLGY
;
A
#
# COMPACT_ATOMS: atom_id res chain seq x y z
N MET A 1 12.52 15.54 2.35
CA MET A 1 11.93 15.88 1.04
C MET A 1 11.68 17.37 0.99
N LEU A 2 12.12 18.04 -0.05
CA LEU A 2 11.91 19.48 -0.20
C LEU A 2 10.51 19.74 -0.74
N TYR A 3 9.79 20.63 -0.08
CA TYR A 3 8.52 21.13 -0.61
C TYR A 3 8.73 21.75 -1.99
N SER A 4 7.93 21.33 -2.95
CA SER A 4 7.94 21.87 -4.30
C SER A 4 6.54 22.43 -4.58
N PRO A 5 6.35 23.75 -4.47
CA PRO A 5 5.03 24.36 -4.68
C PRO A 5 4.49 23.98 -6.05
N PRO A 6 3.21 23.58 -6.14
CA PRO A 6 2.61 23.22 -7.42
C PRO A 6 2.36 24.47 -8.26
N ASP A 7 2.70 24.41 -9.53
CA ASP A 7 2.21 25.34 -10.54
C ASP A 7 0.79 24.96 -11.02
N GLY A 8 0.24 25.74 -11.92
CA GLY A 8 -1.11 25.48 -12.47
C GLY A 8 -1.20 24.14 -13.23
N ALA A 9 -0.11 23.70 -13.89
CA ALA A 9 -0.09 22.45 -14.61
C ALA A 9 -0.13 21.24 -13.66
N ARG A 10 0.64 21.26 -12.58
CA ARG A 10 0.63 20.21 -11.54
C ARG A 10 -0.71 20.12 -10.81
N ARG A 11 -1.34 21.28 -10.53
CA ARG A 11 -2.70 21.31 -9.95
C ARG A 11 -3.72 20.70 -10.92
N ALA A 12 -3.66 21.06 -12.20
CA ALA A 12 -4.52 20.48 -13.22
C ALA A 12 -4.31 18.97 -13.36
N ALA A 13 -3.06 18.49 -13.39
CA ALA A 13 -2.73 17.07 -13.43
C ALA A 13 -3.29 16.31 -12.22
N PHE A 14 -3.27 16.91 -11.02
CA PHE A 14 -3.88 16.31 -9.83
C PHE A 14 -5.38 16.07 -10.02
N HIS A 15 -6.12 17.02 -10.57
CA HIS A 15 -7.57 16.87 -10.83
C HIS A 15 -7.89 15.95 -12.01
N GLN A 16 -6.93 15.71 -12.90
CA GLN A 16 -7.08 14.82 -14.07
C GLN A 16 -6.68 13.36 -13.79
N GLY A 17 -6.22 13.05 -12.57
CA GLY A 17 -5.76 11.71 -12.22
C GLY A 17 -4.34 11.40 -12.71
N GLU A 18 -3.54 12.44 -12.95
CA GLU A 18 -2.16 12.36 -13.45
C GLU A 18 -1.14 12.95 -12.47
N GLY A 19 -1.59 13.23 -11.24
CA GLY A 19 -0.77 13.83 -10.19
C GLY A 19 0.17 12.86 -9.50
N TYR A 20 1.01 12.13 -10.25
CA TYR A 20 1.94 11.11 -9.76
C TYR A 20 2.96 11.64 -8.73
N ASP A 21 3.18 12.94 -8.69
CA ASP A 21 4.10 13.61 -7.77
C ASP A 21 3.38 14.45 -6.69
N ALA A 22 2.07 14.24 -6.50
CA ALA A 22 1.27 15.00 -5.55
C ALA A 22 1.83 14.91 -4.11
N TYR A 23 2.46 13.80 -3.75
CA TYR A 23 3.15 13.64 -2.45
C TYR A 23 4.30 14.63 -2.21
N ARG A 24 4.71 15.42 -3.21
CA ARG A 24 5.75 16.46 -3.07
C ARG A 24 5.21 17.81 -2.62
N TRP A 25 3.89 17.98 -2.62
CA TRP A 25 3.26 19.25 -2.26
C TRP A 25 1.96 19.10 -1.45
N MET A 26 1.27 17.98 -1.55
CA MET A 26 0.16 17.63 -0.65
C MET A 26 0.72 17.08 0.66
N GLY A 27 -0.01 17.31 1.78
CA GLY A 27 0.44 16.95 3.12
C GLY A 27 1.27 18.04 3.79
N ALA A 28 2.05 17.66 4.80
CA ALA A 28 2.90 18.57 5.55
C ALA A 28 4.36 18.42 5.14
N HIS A 29 4.96 19.54 4.67
CA HIS A 29 6.32 19.58 4.17
C HIS A 29 7.16 20.67 4.85
N LYS A 30 8.38 20.34 5.19
CA LYS A 30 9.35 21.34 5.60
C LYS A 30 9.76 22.19 4.39
N THR A 31 9.59 23.50 4.47
CA THR A 31 9.92 24.40 3.37
C THR A 31 11.40 24.79 3.40
N THR A 32 11.98 25.02 2.22
CA THR A 32 13.36 25.51 2.07
C THR A 32 13.46 26.99 1.75
N LEU A 33 12.34 27.64 1.43
CA LEU A 33 12.35 29.04 0.98
C LEU A 33 12.88 30.03 2.04
N ASP A 34 12.86 29.61 3.33
CA ASP A 34 13.47 30.31 4.46
C ASP A 34 13.95 29.35 5.56
N GLY A 35 13.90 28.04 5.30
CA GLY A 35 14.45 26.98 6.16
C GLY A 35 13.70 26.72 7.46
N GLN A 36 12.63 27.44 7.77
CA GLN A 36 12.08 27.49 9.13
C GLN A 36 10.57 27.36 9.22
N ALA A 37 9.93 26.76 8.22
CA ALA A 37 8.49 26.57 8.25
C ALA A 37 8.05 25.19 7.77
N TRP A 38 6.85 24.81 8.19
CA TRP A 38 6.08 23.68 7.62
C TRP A 38 4.94 24.23 6.78
N GLN A 39 4.83 23.75 5.54
CA GLN A 39 3.71 23.98 4.66
C GLN A 39 2.73 22.81 4.77
N PHE A 40 1.47 23.11 5.01
CA PHE A 40 0.37 22.15 5.04
C PHE A 40 -0.50 22.36 3.82
N THR A 41 -0.83 21.29 3.12
CA THR A 41 -1.74 21.32 1.98
C THR A 41 -2.66 20.09 2.03
N VAL A 42 -3.98 20.30 1.98
CA VAL A 42 -4.98 19.23 1.98
C VAL A 42 -6.10 19.53 1.00
N TRP A 43 -6.61 18.51 0.33
CA TRP A 43 -7.75 18.61 -0.56
C TRP A 43 -9.05 18.26 0.21
N ALA A 44 -9.93 19.27 0.35
CA ALA A 44 -11.21 19.14 1.03
C ALA A 44 -12.21 20.13 0.40
N PRO A 45 -12.68 19.85 -0.84
CA PRO A 45 -13.34 20.84 -1.69
C PRO A 45 -14.66 21.35 -1.12
N ASN A 46 -15.39 20.52 -0.35
CA ASN A 46 -16.71 20.83 0.18
C ASN A 46 -16.67 21.25 1.65
N ALA A 47 -15.49 21.32 2.26
CA ALA A 47 -15.34 21.83 3.63
C ALA A 47 -15.72 23.33 3.71
N LEU A 48 -16.40 23.71 4.79
CA LEU A 48 -16.68 25.11 5.13
C LEU A 48 -15.45 25.79 5.72
N ARG A 49 -14.66 25.04 6.51
CA ARG A 49 -13.41 25.50 7.11
C ARG A 49 -12.48 24.32 7.35
N VAL A 50 -11.20 24.53 7.21
CA VAL A 50 -10.16 23.58 7.56
C VAL A 50 -9.13 24.27 8.43
N CYS A 51 -8.72 23.62 9.52
CA CYS A 51 -7.69 24.11 10.42
C CYS A 51 -6.67 23.00 10.71
N VAL A 52 -5.43 23.38 10.96
CA VAL A 52 -4.42 22.45 11.49
C VAL A 52 -4.50 22.49 13.02
N THR A 53 -4.61 21.33 13.66
CA THR A 53 -4.64 21.20 15.12
C THR A 53 -3.67 20.13 15.59
N GLY A 54 -3.23 20.22 16.83
CA GLY A 54 -2.27 19.28 17.42
C GLY A 54 -1.86 19.68 18.83
N GLU A 55 -0.91 18.96 19.40
CA GLU A 55 -0.39 19.24 20.74
C GLU A 55 0.15 20.67 20.89
N PHE A 56 0.72 21.23 19.81
CA PHE A 56 1.27 22.60 19.77
C PHE A 56 0.24 23.69 20.02
N CYS A 57 -1.06 23.40 19.92
CA CYS A 57 -2.17 24.29 20.25
C CYS A 57 -3.16 23.66 21.22
N SER A 58 -2.76 22.60 21.96
CA SER A 58 -3.63 21.86 22.88
C SER A 58 -4.92 21.36 22.21
N TRP A 59 -4.80 20.95 20.95
CA TRP A 59 -5.88 20.40 20.11
C TRP A 59 -7.08 21.32 19.92
N ARG A 60 -6.91 22.65 20.06
CA ARG A 60 -7.96 23.63 19.75
C ARG A 60 -8.15 23.70 18.23
N TYR A 61 -9.42 23.65 17.78
CA TYR A 61 -9.72 23.45 16.35
C TYR A 61 -9.51 24.71 15.51
N GLU A 62 -9.66 25.90 16.07
CA GLU A 62 -9.77 27.13 15.29
C GLU A 62 -8.52 28.01 15.31
N ASP A 63 -7.46 27.61 16.04
CA ASP A 63 -6.27 28.44 16.23
C ASP A 63 -5.47 28.66 14.95
N TYR A 64 -5.46 27.68 14.06
CA TYR A 64 -4.65 27.70 12.83
C TYR A 64 -5.50 27.42 11.59
N PRO A 65 -6.35 28.39 11.17
CA PRO A 65 -7.17 28.24 9.98
C PRO A 65 -6.33 28.23 8.70
N MET A 66 -6.68 27.33 7.79
CA MET A 66 -6.09 27.22 6.45
C MET A 66 -6.82 28.14 5.46
N GLN A 67 -6.12 28.53 4.41
CA GLN A 67 -6.68 29.31 3.31
C GLN A 67 -7.14 28.39 2.18
N LYS A 68 -8.43 28.51 1.78
CA LYS A 68 -8.99 27.79 0.65
C LYS A 68 -8.46 28.35 -0.66
N GLN A 69 -8.00 27.44 -1.53
CA GLN A 69 -7.59 27.76 -2.89
C GLN A 69 -8.74 27.53 -3.88
N TYR A 70 -8.59 28.03 -5.10
CA TYR A 70 -9.62 27.94 -6.14
C TYR A 70 -9.94 26.51 -6.59
N ASP A 71 -9.02 25.58 -6.38
CA ASP A 71 -9.09 24.18 -6.78
C ASP A 71 -9.59 23.25 -5.65
N GLY A 72 -10.09 23.81 -4.55
CA GLY A 72 -10.58 23.04 -3.40
C GLY A 72 -9.50 22.49 -2.48
N THR A 73 -8.23 22.81 -2.72
CA THR A 73 -7.17 22.60 -1.74
C THR A 73 -7.19 23.69 -0.67
N TRP A 74 -6.60 23.37 0.49
CA TRP A 74 -6.43 24.28 1.61
C TRP A 74 -4.96 24.33 1.97
N GLU A 75 -4.45 25.52 2.25
CA GLU A 75 -3.03 25.74 2.51
C GLU A 75 -2.81 26.56 3.78
N LEU A 76 -1.75 26.21 4.51
CA LEU A 76 -1.29 26.96 5.67
C LEU A 76 0.22 26.78 5.84
N ARG A 77 0.89 27.86 6.23
CA ARG A 77 2.33 27.84 6.56
C ARG A 77 2.53 28.21 8.02
N LEU A 78 3.24 27.38 8.77
CA LEU A 78 3.50 27.58 10.19
C LEU A 78 5.00 27.55 10.48
N PRO A 79 5.52 28.39 11.42
CA PRO A 79 6.92 28.38 11.82
C PRO A 79 7.36 27.01 12.36
N ALA A 80 8.52 26.51 11.95
CA ALA A 80 9.03 25.22 12.44
C ALA A 80 9.30 25.23 13.97
N ALA A 81 9.62 26.40 14.54
CA ALA A 81 9.81 26.55 15.98
C ALA A 81 8.58 26.16 16.81
N LEU A 82 7.37 26.24 16.21
CA LEU A 82 6.13 25.79 16.87
C LEU A 82 6.13 24.30 17.21
N PHE A 83 6.87 23.51 16.44
CA PHE A 83 6.95 22.05 16.53
C PHE A 83 8.30 21.57 17.11
N ASP A 84 9.09 22.47 17.68
CA ASP A 84 10.38 22.16 18.25
C ASP A 84 10.32 22.26 19.78
N ALA A 85 10.51 21.14 20.47
CA ALA A 85 10.45 21.08 21.93
C ALA A 85 11.47 22.01 22.60
N LYS A 86 12.68 22.11 22.07
CA LYS A 86 13.71 22.99 22.60
C LYS A 86 13.34 24.46 22.43
N ALA A 87 12.80 24.83 21.26
CA ALA A 87 12.31 26.19 21.00
C ALA A 87 11.14 26.58 21.91
N GLN A 88 10.31 25.59 22.30
CA GLN A 88 9.18 25.77 23.22
C GLN A 88 9.57 25.64 24.71
N GLY A 89 10.84 25.43 25.03
CA GLY A 89 11.30 25.26 26.41
C GLY A 89 10.81 23.99 27.09
N ARG A 90 10.37 23.00 26.34
CA ARG A 90 9.88 21.72 26.90
C ARG A 90 11.04 20.73 27.09
N THR A 91 11.02 20.02 28.19
CA THR A 91 12.06 19.07 28.61
C THR A 91 11.57 17.65 28.82
N ASP A 92 10.26 17.42 28.70
CA ASP A 92 9.69 16.07 28.82
C ASP A 92 10.21 15.17 27.67
N PRO A 93 10.53 13.88 27.95
CA PRO A 93 11.17 13.00 26.96
C PRO A 93 10.39 12.88 25.62
N ASP A 94 9.06 12.95 25.69
CA ASP A 94 8.18 12.77 24.52
C ASP A 94 7.80 14.10 23.86
N ALA A 95 8.27 15.24 24.39
CA ALA A 95 7.83 16.57 23.95
C ALA A 95 7.96 16.77 22.45
N GLN A 96 9.10 16.34 21.89
CA GLN A 96 9.36 16.52 20.47
C GLN A 96 8.38 15.75 19.60
N GLN A 97 8.08 14.50 19.95
CA GLN A 97 7.12 13.70 19.21
C GLN A 97 5.70 14.24 19.35
N LYS A 98 5.30 14.59 20.55
CA LYS A 98 3.97 15.18 20.84
C LYS A 98 3.74 16.46 20.06
N LEU A 99 4.72 17.38 20.04
CA LEU A 99 4.60 18.65 19.30
C LEU A 99 4.51 18.46 17.79
N ARG A 100 5.00 17.34 17.25
CA ARG A 100 4.89 17.01 15.83
C ARG A 100 3.60 16.31 15.45
N ALA A 101 2.78 15.89 16.43
CA ALA A 101 1.48 15.27 16.19
C ALA A 101 0.44 16.32 15.78
N TYR A 102 -0.22 16.07 14.65
CA TYR A 102 -1.23 16.96 14.10
C TYR A 102 -2.36 16.22 13.42
N LYS A 103 -3.49 16.92 13.25
CA LYS A 103 -4.65 16.51 12.45
C LYS A 103 -5.21 17.72 11.70
N TYR A 104 -6.04 17.46 10.73
CA TYR A 104 -6.94 18.48 10.17
C TYR A 104 -8.26 18.46 10.94
N ALA A 105 -8.65 19.61 11.50
CA ALA A 105 -9.99 19.84 11.99
C ALA A 105 -10.81 20.43 10.83
N ILE A 106 -11.82 19.70 10.36
CA ILE A 106 -12.63 20.05 9.18
C ILE A 106 -14.05 20.35 9.63
N LEU A 107 -14.52 21.57 9.40
CA LEU A 107 -15.92 21.95 9.54
C LEU A 107 -16.66 21.56 8.27
N CYS A 108 -17.52 20.56 8.38
CA CYS A 108 -18.30 20.05 7.27
C CYS A 108 -19.59 20.85 7.03
N ALA A 109 -20.25 20.61 5.90
CA ALA A 109 -21.47 21.33 5.49
C ALA A 109 -22.65 21.12 6.46
N ASP A 110 -22.65 20.06 7.26
CA ASP A 110 -23.62 19.81 8.33
C ASP A 110 -23.38 20.61 9.63
N GLY A 111 -22.34 21.43 9.65
CA GLY A 111 -21.94 22.24 10.80
C GLY A 111 -21.16 21.50 11.87
N GLN A 112 -20.76 20.22 11.62
CA GLN A 112 -19.97 19.44 12.57
C GLN A 112 -18.48 19.52 12.25
N TRP A 113 -17.67 19.52 13.32
CA TRP A 113 -16.24 19.40 13.22
C TRP A 113 -15.81 17.93 13.24
N HIS A 114 -15.00 17.54 12.26
CA HIS A 114 -14.37 16.21 12.21
C HIS A 114 -12.86 16.34 12.24
N LEU A 115 -12.22 15.45 13.02
CA LEU A 115 -10.76 15.32 13.02
C LEU A 115 -10.34 14.26 12.01
N ARG A 116 -9.42 14.63 11.11
CA ARG A 116 -8.89 13.76 10.06
C ARG A 116 -7.36 13.66 10.15
N ALA A 117 -6.82 12.46 9.95
CA ALA A 117 -5.40 12.33 9.68
C ALA A 117 -5.08 12.96 8.32
N ASP A 118 -3.84 13.37 8.14
CA ASP A 118 -3.39 13.86 6.83
C ASP A 118 -3.25 12.68 5.85
N PRO A 119 -3.98 12.68 4.73
CA PRO A 119 -3.91 11.61 3.73
C PRO A 119 -2.51 11.39 3.17
N TYR A 120 -1.67 12.43 3.13
CA TYR A 120 -0.31 12.40 2.59
C TYR A 120 0.79 12.41 3.66
N ALA A 121 0.46 12.13 4.92
CA ALA A 121 1.45 12.09 6.00
C ALA A 121 2.51 11.02 5.78
N PHE A 122 3.79 11.37 6.02
CA PHE A 122 4.92 10.44 5.93
C PHE A 122 5.22 9.72 7.25
N GLY A 123 4.43 9.96 8.28
CA GLY A 123 4.54 9.30 9.56
C GLY A 123 3.25 9.41 10.37
N SER A 124 3.05 8.47 11.25
CA SER A 124 1.89 8.37 12.14
C SER A 124 2.34 8.08 13.56
N GLU A 125 1.50 8.44 14.53
CA GLU A 125 1.68 7.96 15.90
C GLU A 125 1.49 6.45 15.99
N LEU A 126 2.13 5.85 16.99
CA LEU A 126 1.86 4.45 17.35
C LEU A 126 0.48 4.34 18.01
N ARG A 127 -0.30 3.37 17.56
CA ARG A 127 -1.61 3.07 18.18
C ARG A 127 -1.53 2.85 19.71
N PRO A 128 -2.53 3.23 20.49
CA PRO A 128 -3.88 3.66 20.10
C PRO A 128 -3.99 5.11 19.63
N ALA A 129 -2.91 5.91 19.72
CA ALA A 129 -2.87 7.23 19.11
C ALA A 129 -2.94 7.11 17.60
N ASN A 130 -3.42 8.16 16.93
CA ASN A 130 -3.75 8.11 15.49
C ASN A 130 -3.60 9.46 14.78
N ALA A 131 -2.77 10.34 15.31
CA ALA A 131 -2.42 11.57 14.61
C ALA A 131 -1.32 11.35 13.59
N SER A 132 -1.29 12.17 12.58
CA SER A 132 -0.18 12.29 11.66
C SER A 132 1.02 12.92 12.35
N LEU A 133 2.23 12.54 11.98
CA LEU A 133 3.46 13.11 12.49
C LEU A 133 4.18 13.93 11.43
N LEU A 134 4.60 15.13 11.77
CA LEU A 134 5.52 15.92 10.94
C LEU A 134 6.83 15.17 10.76
N THR A 135 6.99 14.55 9.60
CA THR A 135 8.13 13.69 9.27
C THR A 135 8.83 14.20 8.02
N ASP A 136 10.10 14.54 8.15
CA ASP A 136 10.95 14.86 7.00
C ASP A 136 11.75 13.61 6.64
N ILE A 137 11.40 12.97 5.53
CA ILE A 137 12.07 11.76 5.02
C ILE A 137 13.26 12.09 4.11
N GLY A 138 13.51 13.37 3.84
CA GLY A 138 14.70 13.81 3.13
C GLY A 138 15.96 13.68 3.99
N GLY A 139 17.06 13.25 3.39
CA GLY A 139 18.34 13.15 4.08
C GLY A 139 18.75 11.74 4.49
N TYR A 140 17.98 10.70 4.13
CA TYR A 140 18.51 9.33 4.17
C TYR A 140 19.59 9.16 3.11
N ALA A 141 20.74 8.64 3.52
CA ALA A 141 21.87 8.39 2.63
C ALA A 141 21.88 6.90 2.22
N TRP A 142 21.23 6.58 1.11
CA TRP A 142 21.17 5.24 0.54
C TRP A 142 22.56 4.71 0.17
N GLN A 143 22.79 3.42 0.42
CA GLN A 143 24.02 2.70 0.08
C GLN A 143 23.81 1.66 -1.02
N ASP A 144 22.69 1.72 -1.71
CA ASP A 144 22.19 0.73 -2.68
C ASP A 144 22.37 1.16 -4.15
N ALA A 145 23.25 2.12 -4.43
CA ALA A 145 23.43 2.65 -5.79
C ALA A 145 23.72 1.57 -6.84
N ASP A 146 24.54 0.56 -6.50
CA ASP A 146 24.86 -0.56 -7.40
C ASP A 146 23.64 -1.46 -7.65
N TRP A 147 22.79 -1.65 -6.65
CA TRP A 147 21.53 -2.36 -6.81
C TRP A 147 20.60 -1.62 -7.75
N MET A 148 20.39 -0.33 -7.52
CA MET A 148 19.51 0.51 -8.34
C MET A 148 19.98 0.59 -9.80
N ALA A 149 21.28 0.65 -10.03
CA ALA A 149 21.85 0.63 -11.38
C ALA A 149 21.61 -0.72 -12.10
N ARG A 150 21.74 -1.85 -11.39
CA ARG A 150 21.44 -3.19 -11.93
C ARG A 150 19.95 -3.33 -12.22
N ARG A 151 19.08 -2.94 -11.26
CA ARG A 151 17.61 -2.98 -11.44
C ARG A 151 17.18 -2.23 -12.69
N ALA A 152 17.73 -1.04 -12.91
CA ALA A 152 17.37 -0.21 -14.06
C ALA A 152 17.74 -0.83 -15.44
N GLN A 153 18.63 -1.83 -15.46
CA GLN A 153 19.05 -2.56 -16.64
C GLN A 153 18.44 -3.96 -16.72
N GLY A 154 17.82 -4.43 -15.63
CA GLY A 154 17.23 -5.76 -15.50
C GLY A 154 15.90 -5.89 -16.26
N ASP A 155 15.57 -7.13 -16.58
CA ASP A 155 14.27 -7.52 -17.12
C ASP A 155 13.69 -8.67 -16.27
N PRO A 156 12.99 -8.33 -15.17
CA PRO A 156 12.53 -9.35 -14.22
C PRO A 156 11.58 -10.39 -14.82
N VAL A 157 10.97 -10.12 -15.99
CA VAL A 157 10.14 -11.11 -16.69
C VAL A 157 10.97 -12.25 -17.29
N HIS A 158 12.24 -11.99 -17.57
CA HIS A 158 13.16 -12.99 -18.15
C HIS A 158 14.24 -13.47 -17.16
N GLU A 159 14.14 -13.09 -15.89
CA GLU A 159 15.08 -13.51 -14.85
C GLU A 159 14.44 -14.50 -13.87
N PRO A 160 15.21 -15.40 -13.25
CA PRO A 160 14.69 -16.25 -12.19
C PRO A 160 14.24 -15.43 -10.98
N VAL A 161 13.01 -15.63 -10.54
CA VAL A 161 12.44 -14.93 -9.39
C VAL A 161 11.99 -15.96 -8.36
N ASN A 162 12.50 -15.84 -7.12
CA ASN A 162 12.10 -16.62 -5.96
C ASN A 162 11.78 -15.67 -4.81
N ILE A 163 10.48 -15.56 -4.46
CA ILE A 163 9.96 -14.55 -3.54
C ILE A 163 9.62 -15.19 -2.19
N TYR A 164 10.07 -14.56 -1.11
CA TYR A 164 9.66 -14.89 0.25
C TYR A 164 8.60 -13.89 0.71
N GLU A 165 7.34 -14.30 0.74
CA GLU A 165 6.22 -13.50 1.27
C GLU A 165 6.21 -13.56 2.79
N MET A 166 6.13 -12.40 3.47
CA MET A 166 6.12 -12.35 4.92
C MET A 166 5.38 -11.14 5.51
N HIS A 167 4.79 -11.36 6.68
CA HIS A 167 4.26 -10.30 7.53
C HIS A 167 5.26 -9.97 8.66
N LEU A 168 5.73 -8.73 8.73
CA LEU A 168 6.73 -8.28 9.70
C LEU A 168 6.34 -8.58 11.15
N GLY A 169 5.08 -8.32 11.51
CA GLY A 169 4.60 -8.45 12.88
C GLY A 169 4.34 -9.89 13.36
N SER A 170 4.35 -10.90 12.46
CA SER A 170 4.13 -12.31 12.82
C SER A 170 5.32 -13.22 12.51
N TRP A 171 6.31 -12.72 11.76
CA TRP A 171 7.48 -13.52 11.39
C TRP A 171 8.31 -13.92 12.62
N ARG A 172 8.74 -12.93 13.40
CA ARG A 172 9.43 -13.12 14.69
C ARG A 172 9.01 -12.04 15.68
N ARG A 173 9.09 -12.37 16.97
CA ARG A 173 8.81 -11.46 18.07
C ARG A 173 9.80 -11.66 19.20
N HIS A 174 9.94 -10.65 20.06
CA HIS A 174 10.63 -10.80 21.32
C HIS A 174 9.90 -11.75 22.26
N LYS A 175 10.60 -12.24 23.30
CA LYS A 175 10.04 -13.17 24.27
C LYS A 175 8.85 -12.59 25.06
N ASP A 176 8.77 -11.28 25.19
CA ASP A 176 7.67 -10.56 25.82
C ASP A 176 6.47 -10.31 24.88
N GLY A 177 6.57 -10.75 23.61
CA GLY A 177 5.55 -10.59 22.59
C GLY A 177 5.61 -9.27 21.81
N SER A 178 6.54 -8.37 22.12
CA SER A 178 6.73 -7.14 21.36
C SER A 178 7.26 -7.41 19.95
N PHE A 179 7.00 -6.48 19.03
CA PHE A 179 7.47 -6.57 17.66
C PHE A 179 8.96 -6.30 17.55
N TYR A 180 9.61 -6.92 16.58
CA TYR A 180 10.92 -6.49 16.13
C TYR A 180 10.83 -5.12 15.46
N THR A 181 11.84 -4.30 15.65
CA THR A 181 12.04 -3.09 14.84
C THR A 181 12.46 -3.47 13.41
N TYR A 182 12.39 -2.51 12.50
CA TYR A 182 12.90 -2.72 11.13
C TYR A 182 14.37 -3.12 11.10
N GLU A 183 15.18 -2.53 11.99
CA GLU A 183 16.62 -2.82 12.11
C GLU A 183 16.89 -4.22 12.68
N GLU A 184 16.15 -4.64 13.69
CA GLU A 184 16.25 -6.01 14.24
C GLU A 184 15.81 -7.04 13.21
N THR A 185 14.74 -6.72 12.46
CA THR A 185 14.28 -7.54 11.34
C THR A 185 15.39 -7.68 10.28
N ALA A 186 16.05 -6.60 9.89
CA ALA A 186 17.15 -6.65 8.92
C ALA A 186 18.27 -7.58 9.36
N ALA A 187 18.66 -7.51 10.64
CA ALA A 187 19.76 -8.30 11.19
C ALA A 187 19.52 -9.82 11.10
N GLU A 188 18.27 -10.27 11.19
CA GLU A 188 17.92 -11.69 11.13
C GLU A 188 17.40 -12.14 9.76
N LEU A 189 16.69 -11.27 9.05
CA LEU A 189 16.07 -11.61 7.77
C LEU A 189 17.10 -11.72 6.64
N VAL A 190 18.04 -10.77 6.57
CA VAL A 190 19.06 -10.77 5.50
C VAL A 190 19.85 -12.07 5.43
N PRO A 191 20.46 -12.58 6.52
CA PRO A 191 21.16 -13.86 6.45
C PRO A 191 20.23 -15.03 6.14
N TYR A 192 19.01 -15.03 6.63
CA TYR A 192 18.01 -16.06 6.35
C TYR A 192 17.67 -16.15 4.85
N LEU A 193 17.38 -15.03 4.21
CA LEU A 193 17.02 -15.00 2.78
C LEU A 193 18.18 -15.45 1.89
N LYS A 194 19.42 -15.07 2.25
CA LYS A 194 20.62 -15.49 1.54
C LYS A 194 20.87 -16.98 1.67
N ASP A 195 20.75 -17.54 2.86
CA ASP A 195 20.94 -18.98 3.12
C ASP A 195 19.90 -19.83 2.37
N MET A 196 18.65 -19.33 2.32
CA MET A 196 17.55 -19.99 1.63
C MET A 196 17.51 -19.76 0.10
N GLY A 197 18.34 -18.86 -0.44
CA GLY A 197 18.42 -18.58 -1.88
C GLY A 197 17.26 -17.79 -2.46
N TYR A 198 16.58 -16.98 -1.65
CA TYR A 198 15.54 -16.08 -2.15
C TYR A 198 16.16 -14.88 -2.89
N THR A 199 15.53 -14.50 -4.00
CA THR A 199 15.92 -13.33 -4.80
C THR A 199 15.21 -12.06 -4.34
N HIS A 200 14.00 -12.20 -3.82
CA HIS A 200 13.16 -11.09 -3.33
C HIS A 200 12.47 -11.47 -2.03
N VAL A 201 12.12 -10.45 -1.27
CA VAL A 201 11.14 -10.54 -0.18
C VAL A 201 9.92 -9.69 -0.55
N GLU A 202 8.73 -10.21 -0.31
CA GLU A 202 7.47 -9.48 -0.41
C GLU A 202 6.95 -9.25 0.99
N PHE A 203 6.90 -7.98 1.41
CA PHE A 203 6.31 -7.60 2.68
C PHE A 203 4.81 -7.37 2.53
N LEU A 204 3.98 -8.08 3.32
CA LEU A 204 2.59 -7.72 3.53
C LEU A 204 2.52 -6.22 3.90
N PRO A 205 1.36 -5.55 3.73
CA PRO A 205 1.31 -4.09 3.74
C PRO A 205 2.04 -3.45 4.92
N VAL A 206 3.05 -2.63 4.60
CA VAL A 206 3.85 -1.87 5.57
C VAL A 206 3.30 -0.47 5.83
N MET A 207 2.23 -0.09 5.16
CA MET A 207 1.54 1.18 5.33
C MET A 207 0.83 1.22 6.69
N GLU A 208 0.64 2.41 7.25
CA GLU A 208 -0.03 2.55 8.55
C GLU A 208 -1.50 2.12 8.47
N HIS A 209 -1.95 1.42 9.50
CA HIS A 209 -3.29 0.85 9.59
C HIS A 209 -3.76 0.78 11.05
N PRO A 210 -5.08 0.90 11.33
CA PRO A 210 -5.58 0.95 12.71
C PRO A 210 -5.63 -0.44 13.37
N LEU A 211 -5.89 -1.51 12.60
CA LEU A 211 -6.21 -2.84 13.11
C LEU A 211 -5.09 -3.84 12.82
N ASP A 212 -4.42 -4.35 13.86
CA ASP A 212 -3.34 -5.35 13.72
C ASP A 212 -3.80 -6.62 13.02
N MET A 213 -5.04 -7.06 13.30
CA MET A 213 -5.60 -8.29 12.71
C MET A 213 -5.87 -8.17 11.21
N SER A 214 -5.84 -6.95 10.65
CA SER A 214 -5.94 -6.75 9.20
C SER A 214 -4.65 -7.05 8.46
N TRP A 215 -3.54 -7.27 9.16
CA TRP A 215 -2.19 -7.44 8.61
C TRP A 215 -1.74 -6.32 7.67
N GLY A 216 -2.36 -5.15 7.82
CA GLY A 216 -2.10 -3.97 7.01
C GLY A 216 -3.05 -3.79 5.82
N TYR A 217 -3.97 -4.70 5.54
CA TYR A 217 -4.91 -4.56 4.41
C TYR A 217 -6.01 -3.50 4.63
N GLN A 218 -6.13 -2.95 5.82
CA GLN A 218 -7.01 -1.80 6.10
C GLN A 218 -6.19 -0.51 6.24
N VAL A 219 -5.58 -0.07 5.16
CA VAL A 219 -4.65 1.05 5.13
C VAL A 219 -5.34 2.37 5.47
N SER A 220 -4.81 3.09 6.46
CA SER A 220 -5.24 4.45 6.81
C SER A 220 -4.19 5.52 6.50
N GLY A 221 -2.91 5.13 6.36
CA GLY A 221 -1.81 6.03 6.03
C GLY A 221 -1.01 5.56 4.82
N PHE A 222 -1.46 5.92 3.61
CA PHE A 222 -0.92 5.43 2.32
C PHE A 222 0.52 5.85 2.02
N PHE A 223 1.05 6.84 2.74
CA PHE A 223 2.42 7.35 2.59
C PHE A 223 3.25 7.20 3.87
N ALA A 224 2.67 6.68 4.94
CA ALA A 224 3.34 6.47 6.21
C ALA A 224 3.70 4.99 6.40
N PRO A 225 4.98 4.63 6.59
CA PRO A 225 5.32 3.32 7.14
C PRO A 225 4.70 3.15 8.52
N THR A 226 4.17 1.96 8.81
CA THR A 226 3.56 1.73 10.12
C THR A 226 4.54 1.95 11.26
N ALA A 227 4.10 2.71 12.25
CA ALA A 227 4.89 3.01 13.46
C ALA A 227 5.13 1.79 14.36
N ARG A 228 4.49 0.66 14.09
CA ARG A 228 4.63 -0.59 14.86
C ARG A 228 6.05 -1.12 14.92
N TYR A 229 6.80 -0.95 13.86
CA TYR A 229 8.13 -1.51 13.67
C TYR A 229 9.23 -0.44 13.69
N GLY A 230 8.88 0.83 13.90
CA GLY A 230 9.84 1.93 13.96
C GLY A 230 9.49 3.13 13.09
N THR A 231 10.51 3.77 12.54
CA THR A 231 10.39 5.00 11.77
C THR A 231 10.51 4.76 10.26
N ALA A 232 10.20 5.77 9.45
CA ALA A 232 10.45 5.74 8.00
C ALA A 232 11.91 5.43 7.67
N PHE A 233 12.86 6.01 8.41
CA PHE A 233 14.30 5.71 8.23
C PHE A 233 14.64 4.27 8.64
N GLY A 234 13.91 3.68 9.60
CA GLY A 234 14.06 2.26 9.95
C GLY A 234 13.72 1.36 8.77
N LEU A 235 12.59 1.60 8.11
CA LEU A 235 12.20 0.86 6.91
C LEU A 235 13.20 1.07 5.75
N MET A 236 13.67 2.31 5.55
CA MET A 236 14.72 2.58 4.54
C MET A 236 15.99 1.79 4.83
N ARG A 237 16.44 1.69 6.12
CA ARG A 237 17.59 0.87 6.50
C ARG A 237 17.38 -0.63 6.24
N LEU A 238 16.18 -1.14 6.50
CA LEU A 238 15.85 -2.54 6.19
C LEU A 238 15.98 -2.81 4.69
N ILE A 239 15.39 -1.96 3.85
CA ILE A 239 15.43 -2.10 2.39
C ILE A 239 16.87 -1.96 1.87
N ASP A 240 17.59 -0.96 2.34
CA ASP A 240 19.00 -0.74 1.98
C ASP A 240 19.90 -1.95 2.32
N ALA A 241 19.70 -2.55 3.50
CA ALA A 241 20.43 -3.76 3.91
C ALA A 241 20.10 -4.97 3.02
N LEU A 242 18.85 -5.12 2.60
CA LEU A 242 18.42 -6.16 1.66
C LEU A 242 19.07 -5.97 0.29
N HIS A 243 19.06 -4.75 -0.26
CA HIS A 243 19.69 -4.41 -1.54
C HIS A 243 21.20 -4.67 -1.52
N GLN A 244 21.90 -4.26 -0.45
CA GLN A 244 23.33 -4.57 -0.28
C GLN A 244 23.62 -6.07 -0.20
N ALA A 245 22.65 -6.85 0.25
CA ALA A 245 22.75 -8.31 0.27
C ALA A 245 22.36 -8.99 -1.06
N GLY A 246 21.89 -8.22 -2.04
CA GLY A 246 21.46 -8.73 -3.34
C GLY A 246 20.02 -9.27 -3.34
N VAL A 247 19.16 -8.80 -2.42
CA VAL A 247 17.76 -9.20 -2.30
C VAL A 247 16.86 -8.02 -2.61
N GLY A 248 15.96 -8.17 -3.58
CA GLY A 248 14.95 -7.16 -3.94
C GLY A 248 13.79 -7.12 -2.94
N VAL A 249 13.07 -5.99 -2.93
CA VAL A 249 11.95 -5.76 -2.02
C VAL A 249 10.69 -5.43 -2.80
N ILE A 250 9.66 -6.26 -2.63
CA ILE A 250 8.31 -6.03 -3.13
C ILE A 250 7.45 -5.58 -1.95
N LEU A 251 6.65 -4.55 -2.13
CA LEU A 251 5.68 -4.11 -1.14
C LEU A 251 4.27 -4.50 -1.59
N ASP A 252 3.54 -5.12 -0.69
CA ASP A 252 2.12 -5.34 -0.89
C ASP A 252 1.38 -4.00 -0.72
N TRP A 253 0.74 -3.54 -1.80
CA TRP A 253 0.10 -2.24 -1.91
C TRP A 253 -1.39 -2.40 -2.16
N VAL A 254 -2.21 -1.71 -1.37
CA VAL A 254 -3.66 -1.89 -1.32
C VAL A 254 -4.38 -0.74 -2.05
N PRO A 255 -4.47 -0.74 -3.39
CA PRO A 255 -5.11 0.34 -4.15
C PRO A 255 -6.62 0.25 -4.24
N ALA A 256 -7.21 -0.89 -3.85
CA ALA A 256 -8.62 -1.15 -4.08
C ALA A 256 -9.53 -0.43 -3.09
N HIS A 257 -9.14 -0.41 -1.81
CA HIS A 257 -10.03 0.01 -0.74
C HIS A 257 -9.31 0.63 0.47
N PHE A 258 -10.08 1.19 1.39
CA PHE A 258 -9.63 1.74 2.66
C PHE A 258 -10.68 1.49 3.77
N PRO A 259 -10.28 1.54 5.07
CA PRO A 259 -11.19 1.28 6.19
C PRO A 259 -12.23 2.39 6.36
N ARG A 260 -13.28 2.08 7.11
CA ARG A 260 -14.37 3.02 7.42
C ARG A 260 -14.10 3.92 8.62
N ASP A 261 -12.91 3.84 9.19
CA ASP A 261 -12.51 4.61 10.37
C ASP A 261 -12.67 6.11 10.13
N GLU A 262 -13.25 6.80 11.11
CA GLU A 262 -13.56 8.22 10.99
C GLU A 262 -12.32 9.09 10.80
N ILE A 263 -11.19 8.67 11.35
CA ILE A 263 -9.91 9.38 11.20
C ILE A 263 -9.36 9.35 9.78
N GLY A 264 -9.79 8.39 8.95
CA GLY A 264 -9.29 8.13 7.60
C GLY A 264 -10.00 8.90 6.49
N LEU A 265 -10.04 8.27 5.31
CA LEU A 265 -10.46 8.91 4.05
C LEU A 265 -11.98 8.98 3.86
N ARG A 266 -12.73 8.09 4.53
CA ARG A 266 -14.17 7.99 4.33
C ARG A 266 -14.86 9.31 4.66
N ARG A 267 -15.63 9.83 3.68
CA ARG A 267 -16.35 11.12 3.78
C ARG A 267 -15.44 12.21 4.36
N PHE A 268 -14.29 12.39 3.75
CA PHE A 268 -13.17 13.13 4.33
C PHE A 268 -13.54 14.54 4.76
N ASP A 269 -14.30 15.28 3.94
CA ASP A 269 -14.80 16.62 4.24
C ASP A 269 -16.32 16.65 4.54
N GLY A 270 -16.86 15.51 5.03
CA GLY A 270 -18.29 15.28 5.23
C GLY A 270 -18.99 14.71 3.97
N THR A 271 -18.30 14.72 2.82
CA THR A 271 -18.78 14.17 1.55
C THR A 271 -17.85 13.07 1.04
N PRO A 272 -18.30 12.19 0.11
CA PRO A 272 -17.45 11.20 -0.53
C PRO A 272 -16.38 11.89 -1.39
N CYS A 273 -15.15 12.04 -0.86
CA CYS A 273 -14.01 12.62 -1.57
C CYS A 273 -13.19 11.57 -2.33
N TYR A 274 -12.92 10.44 -1.71
CA TYR A 274 -12.10 9.36 -2.25
C TYR A 274 -12.92 8.16 -2.73
N GLU A 275 -14.14 8.02 -2.25
CA GLU A 275 -15.09 6.98 -2.61
C GLU A 275 -16.22 7.50 -3.51
N HIS A 276 -16.87 6.60 -4.24
CA HIS A 276 -18.02 6.93 -5.07
C HIS A 276 -19.26 7.27 -4.21
N GLN A 277 -20.07 8.23 -4.67
CA GLN A 277 -21.28 8.67 -3.95
C GLN A 277 -22.34 7.57 -3.80
N ASP A 278 -22.52 6.72 -4.82
CA ASP A 278 -23.44 5.57 -4.76
C ASP A 278 -22.79 4.42 -3.97
N PRO A 279 -23.37 4.00 -2.83
CA PRO A 279 -22.81 2.93 -2.01
C PRO A 279 -22.73 1.57 -2.73
N ARG A 280 -23.55 1.35 -3.77
CA ARG A 280 -23.47 0.14 -4.61
C ARG A 280 -22.19 0.10 -5.45
N ARG A 281 -21.48 1.22 -5.59
CA ARG A 281 -20.16 1.29 -6.23
C ARG A 281 -19.01 1.36 -5.22
N SER A 282 -19.26 1.89 -4.03
CA SER A 282 -18.21 2.13 -3.03
C SER A 282 -18.22 1.14 -1.86
N ASP A 283 -19.36 0.67 -1.36
CA ASP A 283 -19.38 -0.20 -0.18
C ASP A 283 -18.87 -1.61 -0.50
N MET A 284 -17.93 -2.10 0.31
CA MET A 284 -17.44 -3.48 0.32
C MET A 284 -17.81 -4.13 1.65
N ALA A 285 -19.06 -4.59 1.74
CA ALA A 285 -19.65 -5.06 2.99
C ALA A 285 -18.93 -6.28 3.59
N GLN A 286 -18.47 -7.21 2.75
CA GLN A 286 -17.77 -8.43 3.19
C GLN A 286 -16.45 -8.13 3.90
N TRP A 287 -15.75 -7.06 3.49
CA TRP A 287 -14.46 -6.66 4.07
C TRP A 287 -14.59 -5.55 5.13
N GLY A 288 -15.79 -4.97 5.27
CA GLY A 288 -16.02 -3.82 6.14
C GLY A 288 -15.30 -2.55 5.67
N THR A 289 -14.96 -2.45 4.39
CA THR A 289 -14.16 -1.37 3.80
C THR A 289 -14.95 -0.56 2.77
N VAL A 290 -14.30 0.40 2.14
CA VAL A 290 -14.86 1.27 1.10
C VAL A 290 -13.89 1.29 -0.09
N LEU A 291 -14.40 1.09 -1.32
CA LEU A 291 -13.61 1.17 -2.56
C LEU A 291 -13.35 2.61 -2.95
N PHE A 292 -12.18 2.84 -3.55
CA PHE A 292 -11.88 4.13 -4.18
C PHE A 292 -12.77 4.39 -5.41
N ASP A 293 -13.03 5.68 -5.67
CA ASP A 293 -13.68 6.13 -6.90
C ASP A 293 -12.64 6.31 -8.03
N PHE A 294 -12.47 5.29 -8.84
CA PHE A 294 -11.53 5.29 -9.97
C PHE A 294 -11.97 6.21 -11.13
N GLY A 295 -13.20 6.73 -11.10
CA GLY A 295 -13.69 7.77 -11.99
C GLY A 295 -13.31 9.18 -11.57
N ARG A 296 -12.81 9.35 -10.33
CA ARG A 296 -12.43 10.64 -9.76
C ARG A 296 -10.93 10.88 -9.91
N GLY A 297 -10.58 11.98 -10.59
CA GLY A 297 -9.19 12.30 -10.87
C GLY A 297 -8.32 12.42 -9.60
N GLU A 298 -8.82 13.09 -8.57
CA GLU A 298 -8.07 13.31 -7.33
C GLU A 298 -7.80 12.00 -6.57
N ALA A 299 -8.76 11.05 -6.57
CA ALA A 299 -8.57 9.73 -5.99
C ALA A 299 -7.54 8.91 -6.80
N CYS A 300 -7.60 8.98 -8.13
CA CYS A 300 -6.59 8.36 -9.00
C CYS A 300 -5.20 8.97 -8.79
N SER A 301 -5.10 10.30 -8.66
CA SER A 301 -3.83 10.99 -8.37
C SER A 301 -3.26 10.63 -7.01
N PHE A 302 -4.10 10.48 -6.00
CA PHE A 302 -3.70 10.01 -4.67
C PHE A 302 -3.05 8.62 -4.73
N LEU A 303 -3.71 7.67 -5.39
CA LEU A 303 -3.19 6.31 -5.56
C LEU A 303 -1.92 6.28 -6.44
N MET A 304 -1.92 7.02 -7.55
CA MET A 304 -0.75 7.14 -8.43
C MET A 304 0.46 7.69 -7.67
N ALA A 305 0.24 8.75 -6.89
CA ALA A 305 1.28 9.36 -6.06
C ALA A 305 1.79 8.39 -5.00
N SER A 306 0.91 7.59 -4.38
CA SER A 306 1.31 6.58 -3.40
C SER A 306 2.21 5.51 -4.02
N ALA A 307 1.84 4.95 -5.18
CA ALA A 307 2.68 3.98 -5.88
C ALA A 307 4.06 4.56 -6.22
N CYS A 308 4.10 5.76 -6.82
CA CYS A 308 5.35 6.44 -7.16
C CYS A 308 6.21 6.75 -5.93
N TYR A 309 5.60 7.12 -4.82
CA TYR A 309 6.28 7.41 -3.56
C TYR A 309 7.06 6.21 -3.02
N TRP A 310 6.45 5.04 -2.97
CA TRP A 310 7.11 3.83 -2.47
C TRP A 310 8.25 3.37 -3.37
N LEU A 311 8.09 3.51 -4.68
CA LEU A 311 9.12 3.16 -5.66
C LEU A 311 10.29 4.16 -5.66
N GLU A 312 10.02 5.46 -5.47
CA GLU A 312 11.03 6.51 -5.55
C GLU A 312 11.77 6.76 -4.24
N TRP A 313 11.03 6.80 -3.11
CA TRP A 313 11.60 7.20 -1.82
C TRP A 313 12.03 6.02 -0.95
N PHE A 314 11.40 4.87 -1.13
CA PHE A 314 11.77 3.65 -0.43
C PHE A 314 12.51 2.66 -1.32
N HIS A 315 12.80 3.02 -2.56
CA HIS A 315 13.49 2.18 -3.52
C HIS A 315 12.88 0.79 -3.71
N ALA A 316 11.58 0.61 -3.42
CA ALA A 316 10.92 -0.66 -3.63
C ALA A 316 11.13 -1.17 -5.07
N ASP A 317 11.41 -2.47 -5.21
CA ASP A 317 11.65 -3.11 -6.51
C ASP A 317 10.37 -3.55 -7.19
N GLY A 318 9.28 -3.57 -6.45
CA GLY A 318 7.98 -3.87 -7.01
C GLY A 318 6.84 -3.55 -6.06
N LEU A 319 5.63 -3.52 -6.64
CA LEU A 319 4.37 -3.45 -5.92
C LEU A 319 3.50 -4.64 -6.30
N ARG A 320 3.08 -5.41 -5.32
CA ARG A 320 1.98 -6.36 -5.47
C ARG A 320 0.68 -5.59 -5.22
N CYS A 321 -0.15 -5.46 -6.24
CA CYS A 321 -1.43 -4.78 -6.16
C CYS A 321 -2.50 -5.74 -5.63
N ASP A 322 -2.96 -5.47 -4.42
CA ASP A 322 -4.00 -6.23 -3.73
C ASP A 322 -5.37 -6.05 -4.39
N ALA A 323 -6.15 -7.12 -4.43
CA ALA A 323 -7.57 -7.12 -4.81
C ALA A 323 -7.87 -6.45 -6.17
N VAL A 324 -7.05 -6.68 -7.18
CA VAL A 324 -7.26 -6.12 -8.53
C VAL A 324 -8.62 -6.50 -9.10
N SER A 325 -9.14 -7.69 -8.78
CA SER A 325 -10.49 -8.12 -9.16
C SER A 325 -11.59 -7.16 -8.66
N ALA A 326 -11.44 -6.59 -7.46
CA ALA A 326 -12.40 -5.61 -6.92
C ALA A 326 -12.30 -4.24 -7.61
N ILE A 327 -11.15 -3.93 -8.21
CA ILE A 327 -10.99 -2.74 -9.06
C ILE A 327 -11.65 -2.96 -10.43
N LEU A 328 -11.58 -4.17 -10.97
CA LEU A 328 -12.02 -4.50 -12.32
C LEU A 328 -13.52 -4.81 -12.44
N TYR A 329 -14.17 -5.23 -11.36
CA TYR A 329 -15.56 -5.69 -11.44
C TYR A 329 -16.46 -5.07 -10.37
N HIS A 330 -17.58 -4.50 -10.79
CA HIS A 330 -18.59 -3.91 -9.91
C HIS A 330 -19.31 -4.93 -9.04
N ASP A 331 -19.42 -6.17 -9.49
CA ASP A 331 -20.10 -7.27 -8.80
C ASP A 331 -19.18 -8.16 -7.96
N PHE A 332 -17.87 -7.87 -7.93
CA PHE A 332 -16.91 -8.67 -7.15
C PHE A 332 -17.28 -8.66 -5.65
N CYS A 333 -17.44 -9.84 -5.06
CA CYS A 333 -17.89 -10.03 -3.67
C CYS A 333 -19.20 -9.31 -3.33
N ARG A 334 -20.14 -9.22 -4.28
CA ARG A 334 -21.46 -8.59 -4.08
C ARG A 334 -22.59 -9.48 -4.61
N GLU A 335 -23.70 -9.45 -3.90
CA GLU A 335 -24.90 -10.16 -4.29
C GLU A 335 -25.69 -9.38 -5.38
N PRO A 336 -26.57 -10.06 -6.14
CA PRO A 336 -27.46 -9.40 -7.08
C PRO A 336 -28.23 -8.24 -6.41
N GLY A 337 -28.22 -7.06 -7.05
CA GLY A 337 -28.84 -5.84 -6.53
C GLY A 337 -27.94 -5.00 -5.61
N GLN A 338 -26.78 -5.51 -5.20
CA GLN A 338 -25.79 -4.75 -4.40
C GLN A 338 -24.75 -4.00 -5.24
N TRP A 339 -24.88 -4.05 -6.55
CA TRP A 339 -24.00 -3.37 -7.49
C TRP A 339 -24.80 -2.77 -8.66
N VAL A 340 -24.17 -1.88 -9.42
CA VAL A 340 -24.76 -1.25 -10.61
C VAL A 340 -23.89 -1.54 -11.82
N PRO A 341 -24.52 -1.85 -12.98
CA PRO A 341 -23.76 -2.10 -14.20
C PRO A 341 -23.08 -0.83 -14.71
N ASN A 342 -22.07 -1.01 -15.54
CA ASN A 342 -21.42 0.05 -16.28
C ASN A 342 -22.33 0.63 -17.38
N ILE A 343 -21.85 1.66 -18.10
CA ILE A 343 -22.62 2.33 -19.17
C ILE A 343 -23.04 1.42 -20.33
N HIS A 344 -22.44 0.23 -20.45
CA HIS A 344 -22.78 -0.77 -21.47
C HIS A 344 -23.64 -1.90 -20.92
N GLY A 345 -24.04 -1.84 -19.65
CA GLY A 345 -24.86 -2.87 -18.99
C GLY A 345 -24.05 -4.05 -18.45
N GLY A 346 -22.73 -4.05 -18.54
CA GLY A 346 -21.84 -5.09 -18.03
C GLY A 346 -21.39 -4.83 -16.58
N ASN A 347 -20.67 -5.80 -16.02
CA ASN A 347 -20.14 -5.76 -14.65
C ASN A 347 -18.71 -5.19 -14.57
N GLU A 348 -18.03 -5.00 -15.70
CA GLU A 348 -16.67 -4.44 -15.72
C GLU A 348 -16.65 -2.99 -15.24
N ASN A 349 -15.73 -2.66 -14.35
CA ASN A 349 -15.45 -1.29 -13.94
C ASN A 349 -14.46 -0.64 -14.93
N LEU A 350 -15.01 0.06 -15.90
CA LEU A 350 -14.24 0.67 -16.99
C LEU A 350 -13.25 1.73 -16.49
N GLU A 351 -13.64 2.50 -15.46
CA GLU A 351 -12.82 3.50 -14.82
C GLU A 351 -11.64 2.85 -14.06
N GLY A 352 -11.90 1.73 -13.37
CA GLY A 352 -10.87 0.93 -12.69
C GLY A 352 -9.86 0.34 -13.67
N ALA A 353 -10.32 -0.24 -14.78
CA ALA A 353 -9.45 -0.75 -15.84
C ALA A 353 -8.60 0.38 -16.47
N ALA A 354 -9.18 1.56 -16.70
CA ALA A 354 -8.46 2.71 -17.22
C ALA A 354 -7.40 3.23 -16.23
N PHE A 355 -7.72 3.26 -14.94
CA PHE A 355 -6.77 3.61 -13.88
C PHE A 355 -5.57 2.66 -13.86
N LEU A 356 -5.78 1.33 -13.87
CA LEU A 356 -4.71 0.33 -13.86
C LEU A 356 -3.79 0.45 -15.07
N LYS A 357 -4.34 0.68 -16.26
CA LYS A 357 -3.56 0.93 -17.49
C LYS A 357 -2.67 2.17 -17.35
N ARG A 358 -3.22 3.26 -16.83
CA ARG A 358 -2.49 4.51 -16.60
C ARG A 358 -1.41 4.32 -15.53
N LEU A 359 -1.73 3.65 -14.42
CA LEU A 359 -0.79 3.32 -13.35
C LEU A 359 0.44 2.58 -13.90
N ASN A 360 0.23 1.47 -14.59
CA ASN A 360 1.32 0.65 -15.11
C ASN A 360 2.15 1.41 -16.17
N THR A 361 1.49 2.17 -17.05
CA THR A 361 2.20 3.01 -18.04
C THR A 361 3.08 4.04 -17.35
N THR A 362 2.58 4.71 -16.32
CA THR A 362 3.33 5.73 -15.57
C THR A 362 4.49 5.12 -14.81
N VAL A 363 4.25 4.02 -14.10
CA VAL A 363 5.27 3.35 -13.29
C VAL A 363 6.42 2.85 -14.16
N TYR A 364 6.15 2.06 -15.20
CA TYR A 364 7.19 1.53 -16.09
C TYR A 364 7.92 2.62 -16.89
N GLY A 365 7.24 3.70 -17.23
CA GLY A 365 7.86 4.84 -17.89
C GLY A 365 8.81 5.64 -17.00
N ARG A 366 8.70 5.51 -15.66
CA ARG A 366 9.48 6.29 -14.69
C ARG A 366 10.51 5.45 -13.95
N TYR A 367 10.20 4.20 -13.67
CA TYR A 367 10.98 3.31 -12.81
C TYR A 367 11.33 2.02 -13.55
N PRO A 368 12.41 2.02 -14.36
CA PRO A 368 12.81 0.83 -15.12
C PRO A 368 13.20 -0.32 -14.18
N GLY A 369 12.90 -1.54 -14.61
CA GLY A 369 13.22 -2.77 -13.90
C GLY A 369 12.37 -3.09 -12.68
N VAL A 370 11.34 -2.31 -12.38
CA VAL A 370 10.39 -2.62 -11.29
C VAL A 370 9.39 -3.70 -11.69
N MET A 371 8.80 -4.35 -10.69
CA MET A 371 7.78 -5.38 -10.84
C MET A 371 6.41 -4.85 -10.43
N MET A 372 5.46 -4.75 -11.35
CA MET A 372 4.04 -4.53 -11.04
C MET A 372 3.32 -5.87 -11.10
N ILE A 373 2.83 -6.35 -9.97
CA ILE A 373 2.26 -7.69 -9.80
C ILE A 373 0.78 -7.56 -9.47
N ALA A 374 -0.09 -8.20 -10.24
CA ALA A 374 -1.53 -8.19 -9.99
C ALA A 374 -1.95 -9.42 -9.16
N GLU A 375 -2.60 -9.17 -8.01
CA GLU A 375 -3.45 -10.19 -7.42
C GLU A 375 -4.84 -10.10 -8.09
N GLU A 376 -5.00 -10.87 -9.14
CA GLU A 376 -6.23 -10.92 -9.91
C GLU A 376 -6.72 -12.39 -9.98
N SER A 377 -7.83 -12.67 -9.29
CA SER A 377 -8.33 -14.02 -9.04
C SER A 377 -9.39 -14.49 -10.04
N THR A 378 -9.74 -13.65 -11.03
CA THR A 378 -10.74 -13.97 -12.05
C THR A 378 -10.11 -14.36 -13.38
N ALA A 379 -10.94 -14.55 -14.40
CA ALA A 379 -10.51 -14.81 -15.76
C ALA A 379 -10.37 -13.52 -16.60
N TYR A 380 -10.09 -12.37 -15.97
CA TYR A 380 -9.86 -11.13 -16.72
C TYR A 380 -8.70 -11.31 -17.71
N PRO A 381 -8.90 -11.02 -19.00
CA PRO A 381 -7.90 -11.32 -20.01
C PRO A 381 -6.81 -10.27 -20.09
N ARG A 382 -5.61 -10.69 -20.51
CA ARG A 382 -4.50 -9.80 -20.86
C ARG A 382 -4.04 -8.89 -19.73
N VAL A 383 -4.04 -9.39 -18.50
CA VAL A 383 -3.59 -8.62 -17.33
C VAL A 383 -2.13 -8.20 -17.50
N THR A 384 -1.26 -9.09 -17.99
CA THR A 384 0.18 -8.84 -18.17
C THR A 384 0.56 -8.41 -19.60
N HIS A 385 -0.41 -8.31 -20.49
CA HIS A 385 -0.13 -7.81 -21.84
C HIS A 385 0.06 -6.29 -21.85
N PRO A 386 0.88 -5.76 -22.76
CA PRO A 386 1.10 -4.32 -22.89
C PRO A 386 -0.20 -3.54 -23.15
N VAL A 387 -0.28 -2.33 -22.60
CA VAL A 387 -1.47 -1.47 -22.73
C VAL A 387 -1.82 -1.18 -24.20
N HIS A 388 -0.82 -0.93 -25.06
CA HIS A 388 -1.04 -0.69 -26.49
C HIS A 388 -1.57 -1.91 -27.25
N ALA A 389 -1.39 -3.12 -26.69
CA ALA A 389 -1.96 -4.37 -27.22
C ALA A 389 -3.31 -4.72 -26.58
N GLY A 390 -3.91 -3.80 -25.80
CA GLY A 390 -5.20 -3.95 -25.17
C GLY A 390 -5.17 -4.60 -23.76
N GLY A 391 -3.97 -4.84 -23.19
CA GLY A 391 -3.79 -5.36 -21.85
C GLY A 391 -3.86 -4.30 -20.76
N LEU A 392 -3.70 -4.74 -19.49
CA LEU A 392 -3.63 -3.84 -18.32
C LEU A 392 -2.21 -3.34 -18.06
N GLY A 393 -1.18 -3.98 -18.62
CA GLY A 393 0.20 -3.55 -18.53
C GLY A 393 0.94 -3.96 -17.25
N PHE A 394 0.41 -4.88 -16.44
CA PHE A 394 1.17 -5.47 -15.34
C PHE A 394 2.35 -6.29 -15.89
N GLY A 395 3.43 -6.38 -15.13
CA GLY A 395 4.54 -7.27 -15.45
C GLY A 395 4.22 -8.72 -15.12
N PHE A 396 3.47 -8.92 -14.02
CA PHE A 396 3.15 -10.25 -13.51
C PHE A 396 1.72 -10.34 -13.00
N LYS A 397 1.21 -11.58 -12.98
CA LYS A 397 -0.07 -11.95 -12.35
C LYS A 397 0.14 -13.16 -11.45
N TRP A 398 -0.43 -13.15 -10.25
CA TRP A 398 -0.51 -14.34 -9.41
C TRP A 398 -1.39 -15.42 -10.07
N ASN A 399 -0.89 -16.66 -10.14
CA ASN A 399 -1.65 -17.80 -10.64
C ASN A 399 -2.48 -18.43 -9.52
N MET A 400 -3.63 -17.83 -9.21
CA MET A 400 -4.53 -18.32 -8.16
C MET A 400 -5.14 -19.69 -8.52
N GLY A 401 -5.34 -19.98 -9.80
CA GLY A 401 -5.83 -21.29 -10.27
C GLY A 401 -4.84 -22.40 -9.94
N TRP A 402 -3.57 -22.22 -10.27
CA TRP A 402 -2.50 -23.14 -9.91
C TRP A 402 -2.43 -23.34 -8.39
N MET A 403 -2.47 -22.27 -7.61
CA MET A 403 -2.43 -22.37 -6.14
C MET A 403 -3.58 -23.24 -5.60
N ASN A 404 -4.81 -22.97 -6.04
CA ASN A 404 -5.97 -23.71 -5.57
C ASN A 404 -5.91 -25.20 -5.95
N ASP A 405 -5.43 -25.52 -7.15
CA ASP A 405 -5.24 -26.90 -7.60
C ASP A 405 -4.18 -27.61 -6.77
N MET A 406 -3.02 -26.98 -6.56
CA MET A 406 -1.94 -27.52 -5.71
C MET A 406 -2.39 -27.77 -4.28
N LEU A 407 -3.06 -26.78 -3.66
CA LEU A 407 -3.57 -26.90 -2.30
C LEU A 407 -4.65 -27.97 -2.18
N SER A 408 -5.49 -28.12 -3.21
CA SER A 408 -6.50 -29.18 -3.26
C SER A 408 -5.84 -30.56 -3.39
N TYR A 409 -4.80 -30.66 -4.20
CA TYR A 409 -4.06 -31.91 -4.40
C TYR A 409 -3.34 -32.38 -3.12
N ILE A 410 -2.63 -31.51 -2.43
CA ILE A 410 -1.88 -31.90 -1.22
C ILE A 410 -2.79 -32.31 -0.05
N LYS A 411 -4.03 -31.82 -0.01
CA LYS A 411 -5.03 -32.23 0.99
C LYS A 411 -5.54 -33.65 0.81
N LEU A 412 -5.36 -34.25 -0.38
CA LEU A 412 -5.79 -35.62 -0.64
C LEU A 412 -4.89 -36.60 0.10
N ASP A 413 -5.49 -37.67 0.65
CA ASP A 413 -4.73 -38.82 1.11
C ASP A 413 -3.89 -39.37 -0.06
N PRO A 414 -2.60 -39.68 0.15
CA PRO A 414 -1.70 -40.17 -0.92
C PRO A 414 -2.25 -41.33 -1.75
N VAL A 415 -3.09 -42.19 -1.17
CA VAL A 415 -3.71 -43.32 -1.89
C VAL A 415 -4.64 -42.85 -3.02
N TYR A 416 -5.23 -41.69 -2.91
CA TYR A 416 -6.14 -41.11 -3.91
C TYR A 416 -5.44 -40.20 -4.91
N ARG A 417 -4.25 -39.70 -4.63
CA ARG A 417 -3.54 -38.70 -5.47
C ARG A 417 -3.33 -39.17 -6.90
N LYS A 418 -3.15 -40.46 -7.12
CA LYS A 418 -3.00 -41.05 -8.47
C LYS A 418 -4.20 -40.85 -9.40
N TYR A 419 -5.37 -40.50 -8.86
CA TYR A 419 -6.58 -40.28 -9.64
C TYR A 419 -6.83 -38.77 -9.90
N HIS A 420 -5.93 -37.89 -9.44
CA HIS A 420 -6.09 -36.43 -9.46
C HIS A 420 -4.85 -35.73 -10.01
N HIS A 421 -4.12 -36.36 -10.93
CA HIS A 421 -2.93 -35.75 -11.56
C HIS A 421 -3.31 -34.55 -12.44
N ASP A 422 -4.55 -34.47 -12.91
CA ASP A 422 -5.11 -33.29 -13.58
C ASP A 422 -4.90 -32.00 -12.79
N LYS A 423 -4.99 -32.03 -11.45
CA LYS A 423 -4.72 -30.87 -10.59
C LYS A 423 -3.26 -30.38 -10.68
N LEU A 424 -2.31 -31.26 -10.93
CA LEU A 424 -0.92 -30.88 -11.13
C LEU A 424 -0.66 -30.32 -12.53
N THR A 425 -1.33 -30.85 -13.55
CA THR A 425 -1.00 -30.59 -14.95
C THR A 425 -1.93 -29.58 -15.62
N PHE A 426 -3.11 -29.30 -15.06
CA PHE A 426 -4.10 -28.42 -15.68
C PHE A 426 -3.56 -27.00 -15.92
N SER A 427 -2.79 -26.47 -15.00
CA SER A 427 -2.18 -25.14 -15.14
C SER A 427 -1.23 -25.01 -16.33
N LEU A 428 -0.67 -26.11 -16.82
CA LEU A 428 0.18 -26.11 -18.02
C LEU A 428 -0.58 -25.72 -19.28
N MET A 429 -1.91 -25.92 -19.30
CA MET A 429 -2.77 -25.56 -20.42
C MET A 429 -2.82 -24.05 -20.68
N TYR A 430 -2.58 -23.24 -19.65
CA TYR A 430 -2.63 -21.79 -19.73
C TYR A 430 -1.36 -21.11 -19.20
N ALA A 431 -0.32 -21.86 -18.91
CA ALA A 431 0.93 -21.38 -18.27
C ALA A 431 1.59 -20.18 -18.98
N PHE A 432 1.37 -20.04 -20.29
CA PHE A 432 1.95 -18.98 -21.13
C PHE A 432 0.93 -17.93 -21.59
N SER A 433 -0.29 -17.93 -21.03
CA SER A 433 -1.30 -16.91 -21.36
C SER A 433 -1.04 -15.57 -20.68
N GLU A 434 -0.31 -15.57 -19.59
CA GLU A 434 0.11 -14.41 -18.80
C GLU A 434 1.52 -14.66 -18.25
N ASN A 435 2.19 -13.64 -17.73
CA ASN A 435 3.43 -13.79 -16.98
C ASN A 435 3.08 -14.14 -15.53
N TYR A 436 3.02 -15.44 -15.23
CA TYR A 436 2.57 -15.90 -13.92
C TYR A 436 3.68 -15.96 -12.89
N ILE A 437 3.36 -15.50 -11.65
CA ILE A 437 4.00 -15.92 -10.42
C ILE A 437 3.15 -17.02 -9.80
N LEU A 438 3.79 -18.07 -9.27
CA LEU A 438 3.13 -19.21 -8.65
C LEU A 438 3.12 -19.02 -7.11
N PRO A 439 2.08 -18.42 -6.53
CA PRO A 439 2.07 -18.08 -5.11
C PRO A 439 1.59 -19.27 -4.26
N PHE A 440 2.10 -19.37 -3.03
CA PHE A 440 1.38 -19.93 -1.92
C PHE A 440 1.01 -18.79 -0.97
N SER A 441 -0.05 -18.06 -1.32
CA SER A 441 -0.47 -16.85 -0.65
C SER A 441 -0.69 -17.06 0.86
N HIS A 442 -0.30 -16.05 1.64
CA HIS A 442 -0.61 -15.94 3.07
C HIS A 442 -2.08 -16.22 3.39
N ASP A 443 -3.01 -15.77 2.53
CA ASP A 443 -4.45 -15.98 2.71
C ASP A 443 -4.85 -17.44 2.81
N GLU A 444 -4.09 -18.34 2.22
CA GLU A 444 -4.38 -19.76 2.22
C GLU A 444 -3.72 -20.51 3.39
N VAL A 445 -2.88 -19.85 4.19
CA VAL A 445 -2.19 -20.45 5.35
C VAL A 445 -2.47 -19.72 6.67
N VAL A 446 -3.49 -18.87 6.69
CA VAL A 446 -3.95 -18.12 7.86
C VAL A 446 -4.66 -19.00 8.88
N HIS A 447 -5.02 -18.37 10.02
CA HIS A 447 -5.78 -18.98 11.11
C HIS A 447 -7.05 -19.67 10.58
N GLY A 448 -7.24 -20.93 10.95
CA GLY A 448 -8.37 -21.75 10.48
C GLY A 448 -8.16 -22.46 9.14
N LYS A 449 -7.17 -22.06 8.33
CA LYS A 449 -6.86 -22.72 7.03
C LYS A 449 -5.70 -23.71 7.09
N HIS A 450 -5.01 -23.84 8.20
CA HIS A 450 -3.82 -24.65 8.44
C HIS A 450 -2.56 -24.20 7.70
N SER A 451 -1.38 -24.53 8.27
CA SER A 451 -0.10 -24.31 7.59
C SER A 451 0.04 -25.22 6.36
N MET A 452 0.98 -24.89 5.47
CA MET A 452 1.31 -25.74 4.31
C MET A 452 1.66 -27.18 4.74
N LEU A 453 2.34 -27.33 5.88
CA LEU A 453 2.66 -28.64 6.45
C LEU A 453 1.39 -29.38 6.88
N ASP A 454 0.50 -28.71 7.63
CA ASP A 454 -0.70 -29.30 8.19
C ASP A 454 -1.82 -29.58 7.18
N LYS A 455 -1.75 -28.97 5.99
CA LYS A 455 -2.65 -29.31 4.88
C LYS A 455 -2.40 -30.74 4.36
N ASN A 456 -1.19 -31.30 4.57
CA ASN A 456 -0.88 -32.68 4.19
C ASN A 456 -1.44 -33.65 5.22
N PRO A 457 -2.11 -34.74 4.80
CA PRO A 457 -2.59 -35.80 5.69
C PRO A 457 -1.47 -36.66 6.23
N GLY A 458 -1.77 -37.42 7.29
CA GLY A 458 -0.90 -38.40 7.87
C GLY A 458 -0.09 -37.90 9.07
N ASP A 459 0.92 -38.67 9.46
CA ASP A 459 1.85 -38.32 10.54
C ASP A 459 2.87 -37.24 10.12
N LEU A 460 3.73 -36.81 11.02
CA LEU A 460 4.71 -35.75 10.73
C LEU A 460 5.66 -36.13 9.61
N TRP A 461 6.09 -37.40 9.55
CA TRP A 461 6.97 -37.86 8.48
C TRP A 461 6.29 -37.72 7.10
N GLN A 462 5.04 -38.18 7.01
CA GLN A 462 4.22 -38.08 5.78
C GLN A 462 3.95 -36.63 5.40
N LYS A 463 3.63 -35.78 6.35
CA LYS A 463 3.42 -34.33 6.13
C LYS A 463 4.67 -33.66 5.56
N PHE A 464 5.84 -33.90 6.14
CA PHE A 464 7.10 -33.37 5.62
C PHE A 464 7.46 -33.96 4.25
N ALA A 465 7.18 -35.24 4.01
CA ALA A 465 7.40 -35.85 2.70
C ALA A 465 6.50 -35.22 1.63
N GLY A 466 5.21 -34.99 1.95
CA GLY A 466 4.26 -34.32 1.07
C GLY A 466 4.67 -32.87 0.77
N LEU A 467 5.13 -32.13 1.77
CA LEU A 467 5.60 -30.76 1.58
C LEU A 467 6.86 -30.69 0.71
N ARG A 468 7.85 -31.58 0.94
CA ARG A 468 9.05 -31.65 0.09
C ARG A 468 8.70 -32.00 -1.36
N MET A 469 7.75 -32.92 -1.58
CA MET A 469 7.25 -33.24 -2.92
C MET A 469 6.67 -32.00 -3.60
N LEU A 470 5.82 -31.25 -2.88
CA LEU A 470 5.20 -30.04 -3.41
C LEU A 470 6.21 -28.96 -3.80
N LEU A 471 7.22 -28.71 -2.93
CA LEU A 471 8.25 -27.70 -3.18
C LEU A 471 9.28 -28.14 -4.24
N GLY A 472 9.39 -29.44 -4.51
CA GLY A 472 10.28 -29.97 -5.54
C GLY A 472 9.64 -30.10 -6.91
N TYR A 473 8.31 -30.03 -6.99
CA TYR A 473 7.55 -30.02 -8.24
C TYR A 473 7.53 -28.65 -8.87
#